data_583461357de8ba2d9679f855242b7513
#
_entry.id   583461357de8ba2d9679f855242b7513
#
_cell.length_a   1.000
_cell.length_b   1.000
_cell.length_c   1.000
_cell.angle_alpha   90.00
_cell.angle_beta   90.00
_cell.angle_gamma   90.00
#
_symmetry.space_group_name_H-M   'P 1'
#
loop_
_entity.id
_entity.type
_entity.pdbx_description
1 polymer ?
#
loop_
_entity_poly.entity_id
_entity_poly.type
_entity_poly.pdbx_seq_one_letter_code
_entity_poly.pdbx_strand_id
1 'polypeptide(L)'
;MKTILILRHGKSDWEADYGADHERPLATRGQKGARKMGRFLTTARAVPDRALTSSAVRARETLATAAEAGGWTGPARITDALYEASPQAVLREIQAETDDADTLVVV
;
A
#
# COMPACT_ATOMS: atom_id res chain seq x y z
N MET A 1 -10.60 -16.89 8.65
CA MET A 1 -9.13 -16.82 8.74
C MET A 1 -8.68 -15.47 8.24
N LYS A 2 -7.81 -14.82 8.95
CA LYS A 2 -7.27 -13.51 8.56
C LYS A 2 -6.12 -13.68 7.56
N THR A 3 -6.12 -12.84 6.53
CA THR A 3 -5.05 -12.80 5.54
C THR A 3 -4.38 -11.43 5.58
N ILE A 4 -3.05 -11.43 5.64
CA ILE A 4 -2.25 -10.20 5.57
C ILE A 4 -1.49 -10.24 4.24
N LEU A 5 -1.71 -9.21 3.42
CA LEU A 5 -0.97 -9.04 2.18
C LEU A 5 0.06 -7.94 2.39
N ILE A 6 1.32 -8.24 2.14
CA ILE A 6 2.39 -7.24 2.20
C ILE A 6 2.69 -6.82 0.76
N LEU A 7 2.40 -5.57 0.45
CA LEU A 7 2.60 -5.03 -0.89
C LEU A 7 3.75 -4.03 -0.87
N ARG A 8 4.80 -4.33 -1.60
CA ARG A 8 5.91 -3.39 -1.76
C ARG A 8 5.47 -2.26 -2.70
N HIS A 9 5.84 -1.00 -2.38
CA HIS A 9 5.57 0.10 -3.28
C HIS A 9 6.29 -0.11 -4.62
N GLY A 10 5.73 0.46 -5.69
CA GLY A 10 6.31 0.38 -7.02
C GLY A 10 7.58 1.21 -7.16
N LYS A 11 8.18 1.17 -8.35
CA LYS A 11 9.38 1.93 -8.67
C LYS A 11 9.12 3.42 -8.45
N SER A 12 9.93 4.06 -7.60
CA SER A 12 9.84 5.49 -7.33
C SER A 12 10.68 6.29 -8.33
N ASP A 13 10.33 7.57 -8.49
CA ASP A 13 10.96 8.45 -9.45
C ASP A 13 12.02 9.34 -8.78
N TRP A 14 13.26 8.90 -8.87
CA TRP A 14 14.40 9.63 -8.31
C TRP A 14 14.73 10.91 -9.09
N GLU A 15 14.23 11.03 -10.31
CA GLU A 15 14.46 12.18 -11.18
C GLU A 15 13.38 13.27 -11.03
N ALA A 16 12.30 12.98 -10.28
CA ALA A 16 11.24 13.95 -10.07
C ALA A 16 11.71 15.11 -9.19
N ASP A 17 11.07 16.25 -9.35
CA ASP A 17 11.29 17.40 -8.47
C ASP A 17 10.48 17.18 -7.18
N TYR A 18 11.15 16.73 -6.14
CA TYR A 18 10.54 16.52 -4.81
C TYR A 18 11.46 17.08 -3.73
N GLY A 19 10.88 17.44 -2.59
CA GLY A 19 11.64 18.00 -1.47
C GLY A 19 12.38 16.92 -0.68
N ALA A 20 11.70 16.33 0.32
CA ALA A 20 12.25 15.27 1.15
C ALA A 20 11.99 13.90 0.53
N ASP A 21 12.76 12.89 0.96
CA ASP A 21 12.56 11.49 0.52
C ASP A 21 11.12 11.02 0.67
N HIS A 22 10.46 11.41 1.75
CA HIS A 22 9.07 11.07 2.02
C HIS A 22 8.13 11.48 0.88
N GLU A 23 8.47 12.51 0.15
CA GLU A 23 7.62 13.07 -0.91
C GLU A 23 7.96 12.53 -2.31
N ARG A 24 8.95 11.66 -2.43
CA ARG A 24 9.31 11.10 -3.73
C ARG A 24 8.16 10.26 -4.29
N PRO A 25 7.66 10.61 -5.51
CA PRO A 25 6.52 9.92 -6.09
C PRO A 25 6.91 8.62 -6.79
N LEU A 26 5.90 7.88 -7.23
CA LEU A 26 6.12 6.75 -8.14
C LEU A 26 6.55 7.24 -9.50
N ALA A 27 7.44 6.48 -10.14
CA ALA A 27 7.71 6.60 -11.57
C ALA A 27 6.55 6.00 -12.37
N THR A 28 6.47 6.32 -13.65
CA THR A 28 5.47 5.73 -14.55
C THR A 28 5.48 4.20 -14.50
N ARG A 29 6.67 3.61 -14.46
CA ARG A 29 6.84 2.15 -14.35
C ARG A 29 6.26 1.61 -13.04
N GLY A 30 6.42 2.36 -11.95
CA GLY A 30 5.84 1.99 -10.66
C GLY A 30 4.31 2.06 -10.67
N GLN A 31 3.76 3.06 -11.34
CA GLN A 31 2.31 3.18 -11.51
C GLN A 31 1.73 2.01 -12.31
N LYS A 32 2.41 1.61 -13.39
CA LYS A 32 2.00 0.45 -14.19
C LYS A 32 2.03 -0.83 -13.37
N GLY A 33 3.07 -1.03 -12.57
CA GLY A 33 3.18 -2.18 -11.68
C GLY A 33 2.07 -2.22 -10.64
N ALA A 34 1.74 -1.07 -10.05
CA ALA A 34 0.64 -0.98 -9.08
C ALA A 34 -0.72 -1.33 -9.71
N ARG A 35 -0.98 -0.84 -10.93
CA ARG A 35 -2.21 -1.19 -11.66
C ARG A 35 -2.31 -2.70 -11.92
N LYS A 36 -1.20 -3.30 -12.37
CA LYS A 36 -1.16 -4.75 -12.61
C LYS A 36 -1.43 -5.54 -11.33
N MET A 37 -0.83 -5.11 -10.23
CA MET A 37 -1.00 -5.80 -8.95
C MET A 37 -2.44 -5.66 -8.45
N GLY A 38 -3.06 -4.50 -8.61
CA GLY A 38 -4.44 -4.30 -8.23
C GLY A 38 -5.38 -5.24 -8.99
N ARG A 39 -5.20 -5.34 -10.30
CA ARG A 39 -5.99 -6.25 -11.14
C ARG A 39 -5.72 -7.71 -10.79
N PHE A 40 -4.46 -8.05 -10.56
CA PHE A 40 -4.06 -9.40 -10.23
C PHE A 40 -4.74 -9.88 -8.94
N LEU A 41 -4.70 -9.06 -7.89
CA LEU A 41 -5.31 -9.44 -6.61
C LEU A 41 -6.82 -9.60 -6.74
N THR A 42 -7.47 -8.76 -7.51
CA THR A 42 -8.90 -8.89 -7.76
C THR A 42 -9.22 -10.18 -8.52
N THR A 43 -8.45 -10.48 -9.56
CA THR A 43 -8.61 -11.72 -10.33
C THR A 43 -8.34 -12.95 -9.46
N ALA A 44 -7.38 -12.86 -8.55
CA ALA A 44 -7.04 -13.94 -7.63
C ALA A 44 -8.01 -14.06 -6.44
N ARG A 45 -9.05 -13.23 -6.40
CA ARG A 45 -10.04 -13.19 -5.31
C ARG A 45 -9.41 -12.88 -3.96
N ALA A 46 -8.42 -11.98 -3.97
CA ALA A 46 -7.69 -11.54 -2.79
C ALA A 46 -7.87 -10.04 -2.55
N VAL A 47 -9.05 -9.52 -2.85
CA VAL A 47 -9.37 -8.10 -2.65
C VAL A 47 -9.30 -7.78 -1.16
N PRO A 48 -8.49 -6.79 -0.74
CA PRO A 48 -8.45 -6.43 0.67
C PRO A 48 -9.71 -5.70 1.11
N ASP A 49 -10.17 -6.04 2.31
CA ASP A 49 -11.29 -5.35 2.96
C ASP A 49 -10.82 -4.04 3.59
N ARG A 50 -9.55 -3.96 3.92
CA ARG A 50 -8.95 -2.85 4.62
C ARG A 50 -7.50 -2.68 4.20
N ALA A 51 -7.02 -1.46 4.22
CA ALA A 51 -5.65 -1.16 3.86
C ALA A 51 -4.95 -0.33 4.93
N LEU A 52 -3.66 -0.53 5.07
CA LEU A 52 -2.78 0.22 5.94
C LEU A 52 -1.57 0.63 5.12
N THR A 53 -1.28 1.91 5.04
CA THR A 53 -0.15 2.38 4.22
C THR A 53 0.73 3.35 4.97
N SER A 54 2.03 3.29 4.65
CA SER A 54 2.96 4.36 5.02
C SER A 54 2.47 5.69 4.44
N SER A 55 2.80 6.77 5.13
CA SER A 55 2.51 8.13 4.68
C SER A 55 3.40 8.58 3.52
N ALA A 56 4.48 7.86 3.20
CA ALA A 56 5.32 8.20 2.06
C ALA A 56 4.49 8.23 0.77
N VAL A 57 4.75 9.25 -0.05
CA VAL A 57 3.97 9.45 -1.30
C VAL A 57 3.99 8.20 -2.17
N ARG A 58 5.17 7.58 -2.34
CA ARG A 58 5.29 6.37 -3.17
C ARG A 58 4.43 5.20 -2.67
N ALA A 59 4.24 5.08 -1.36
CA ALA A 59 3.39 4.02 -0.79
C ALA A 59 1.92 4.35 -0.98
N ARG A 60 1.52 5.59 -0.69
CA ARG A 60 0.13 6.03 -0.86
C ARG A 60 -0.31 5.94 -2.33
N GLU A 61 0.55 6.34 -3.25
CA GLU A 61 0.27 6.26 -4.68
C GLU A 61 0.14 4.80 -5.15
N THR A 62 0.99 3.91 -4.62
CA THR A 62 0.91 2.49 -4.94
C THR A 62 -0.45 1.93 -4.53
N LEU A 63 -0.88 2.21 -3.30
CA LEU A 63 -2.17 1.74 -2.81
C LEU A 63 -3.33 2.33 -3.61
N ALA A 64 -3.33 3.65 -3.82
CA ALA A 64 -4.42 4.32 -4.54
C ALA A 64 -4.55 3.80 -5.97
N THR A 65 -3.42 3.63 -6.66
CA THR A 65 -3.39 3.14 -8.04
C THR A 65 -3.86 1.69 -8.13
N ALA A 66 -3.40 0.83 -7.21
CA ALA A 66 -3.83 -0.56 -7.17
C ALA A 66 -5.32 -0.67 -6.84
N ALA A 67 -5.79 0.09 -5.87
CA ALA A 67 -7.20 0.08 -5.46
C ALA A 67 -8.12 0.53 -6.60
N GLU A 68 -7.74 1.59 -7.31
CA GLU A 68 -8.51 2.07 -8.45
C GLU A 68 -8.58 1.02 -9.55
N ALA A 69 -7.45 0.45 -9.93
CA ALA A 69 -7.39 -0.55 -10.98
C ALA A 69 -8.12 -1.84 -10.61
N GLY A 70 -8.08 -2.22 -9.34
CA GLY A 70 -8.72 -3.43 -8.85
C GLY A 70 -10.17 -3.25 -8.40
N GLY A 71 -10.64 -2.01 -8.32
CA GLY A 71 -11.99 -1.72 -7.82
C GLY A 71 -12.15 -1.95 -6.33
N TRP A 72 -11.09 -1.76 -5.55
CA TRP A 72 -11.14 -1.95 -4.10
C TRP A 72 -11.80 -0.75 -3.43
N THR A 73 -12.73 -1.01 -2.51
CA THR A 73 -13.50 0.05 -1.86
C THR A 73 -13.35 0.10 -0.34
N GLY A 74 -12.56 -0.80 0.22
CA GLY A 74 -12.35 -0.84 1.67
C GLY A 74 -11.62 0.40 2.20
N PRO A 75 -11.79 0.72 3.49
CA PRO A 75 -11.13 1.88 4.10
C PRO A 75 -9.62 1.70 4.19
N ALA A 76 -8.90 2.82 4.14
CA ALA A 76 -7.45 2.84 4.26
C ALA A 76 -7.03 3.77 5.39
N ARG A 77 -6.04 3.33 6.18
CA ARG A 77 -5.40 4.16 7.20
C ARG A 77 -3.98 4.50 6.74
N ILE A 78 -3.65 5.77 6.80
CA ILE A 78 -2.32 6.28 6.45
C ILE A 78 -1.59 6.59 7.76
N THR A 79 -0.36 6.10 7.91
CA THR A 79 0.39 6.34 9.14
C THR A 79 1.89 6.58 8.88
N ASP A 80 2.44 7.55 9.59
CA ASP A 80 3.88 7.82 9.58
C ASP A 80 4.66 6.67 10.24
N ALA A 81 4.00 5.88 11.08
CA ALA A 81 4.65 4.77 11.79
C ALA A 81 5.20 3.69 10.84
N LEU A 82 4.70 3.65 9.60
CA LEU A 82 5.19 2.70 8.59
C LEU A 82 6.28 3.29 7.69
N TYR A 83 6.59 4.57 7.81
CA TYR A 83 7.65 5.19 7.02
C TYR A 83 9.01 4.75 7.58
N GLU A 84 9.82 4.11 6.72
CA GLU A 84 11.14 3.55 7.13
C GLU A 84 11.03 2.65 8.35
N ALA A 85 9.94 1.91 8.45
CA ALA A 85 9.63 1.14 9.65
C ALA A 85 10.44 -0.15 9.76
N SER A 86 10.80 -0.51 11.00
CA SER A 86 11.36 -1.82 11.30
C SER A 86 10.27 -2.89 11.19
N PRO A 87 10.65 -4.19 11.05
CA PRO A 87 9.66 -5.26 11.07
C PRO A 87 8.79 -5.25 12.34
N GLN A 88 9.37 -4.90 13.48
CA GLN A 88 8.62 -4.80 14.74
C GLN A 88 7.58 -3.68 14.70
N ALA A 89 7.93 -2.53 14.11
CA ALA A 89 6.99 -1.42 13.97
C ALA A 89 5.84 -1.80 13.04
N VAL A 90 6.13 -2.48 11.93
CA VAL A 90 5.10 -2.97 11.01
C VAL A 90 4.14 -3.92 11.73
N LEU A 91 4.69 -4.87 12.49
CA LEU A 91 3.88 -5.83 13.24
C LEU A 91 2.97 -5.14 14.24
N ARG A 92 3.49 -4.14 14.97
CA ARG A 92 2.68 -3.38 15.94
C ARG A 92 1.51 -2.68 15.25
N GLU A 93 1.73 -2.10 14.07
CA GLU A 93 0.67 -1.42 13.31
C GLU A 93 -0.39 -2.40 12.82
N ILE A 94 0.03 -3.58 12.38
CA ILE A 94 -0.91 -4.64 11.99
C ILE A 94 -1.76 -5.08 13.18
N GLN A 95 -1.12 -5.28 14.34
CA GLN A 95 -1.82 -5.70 15.57
C GLN A 95 -2.78 -4.64 16.09
N ALA A 96 -2.52 -3.36 15.78
CA ALA A 96 -3.39 -2.26 16.19
C ALA A 96 -4.64 -2.13 15.30
N GLU A 97 -4.66 -2.79 14.14
CA GLU A 97 -5.84 -2.79 13.27
C GLU A 97 -6.97 -3.61 13.88
N THR A 98 -8.21 -3.25 13.51
CA THR A 98 -9.38 -3.95 14.02
C THR A 98 -9.47 -5.37 13.44
N ASP A 99 -10.12 -6.26 14.18
CA ASP A 99 -10.25 -7.67 13.80
C ASP A 99 -11.40 -7.94 12.84
N ASP A 100 -12.09 -6.92 12.36
CA ASP A 100 -13.26 -7.09 11.51
C ASP A 100 -12.91 -7.26 10.02
N ALA A 101 -11.66 -7.09 9.63
CA ALA A 101 -11.22 -7.31 8.25
C ALA A 101 -10.80 -8.76 8.06
N ASP A 102 -11.19 -9.38 6.94
CA ASP A 102 -10.72 -10.71 6.56
C ASP A 102 -9.37 -10.65 5.85
N THR A 103 -9.16 -9.62 5.05
CA THR A 103 -7.92 -9.43 4.30
C THR A 103 -7.45 -7.98 4.46
N LEU A 104 -6.26 -7.81 4.99
CA LEU A 104 -5.61 -6.53 5.18
C LEU A 104 -4.42 -6.42 4.23
N VAL A 105 -4.33 -5.35 3.45
CA VAL A 105 -3.11 -5.05 2.69
C VAL A 105 -2.31 -3.98 3.41
N VAL A 106 -1.01 -4.19 3.49
CA VAL A 106 -0.05 -3.26 4.10
C VAL A 106 0.95 -2.83 3.02
N VAL A 107 1.08 -1.51 2.85
CA VAL A 107 1.97 -0.94 1.82
C VAL A 107 3.05 -0.08 2.43
#